data_34629b60cf8cf61cbe07cd949bb82f37
#
_entry.id   34629b60cf8cf61cbe07cd949bb82f37
#
_cell.length_a   1.000
_cell.length_b   1.000
_cell.length_c   1.000
_cell.angle_alpha   90.00
_cell.angle_beta   90.00
_cell.angle_gamma   90.00
#
_symmetry.space_group_name_H-M   'P 1'
#
loop_
_entity.id
_entity.type
_entity.pdbx_description
1 polymer ?
#
loop_
_entity_poly.entity_id
_entity_poly.type
_entity_poly.pdbx_seq_one_letter_code
_entity_poly.pdbx_strand_id
1 'polypeptide(L)'
;MATQQNVQIIDSLYKAFSTSDIPTVLGLMDPQIQWNEAESNSLADGNPYNGPDAILEGVFARLGANHDYFGLQDVKTHNMSNNMVLATLRYDAKVKATGKAYNAQAAHLWTLNEDGKIIAFQQYVDTKKLADAEK
;
A
#
# COMPACT_ATOMS: atom_id res chain seq x y z
N MET A 1 -16.97 -17.70 3.50
CA MET A 1 -17.38 -16.91 2.37
C MET A 1 -16.26 -15.99 1.91
N ALA A 2 -16.24 -15.69 0.64
CA ALA A 2 -15.18 -14.87 0.03
C ALA A 2 -14.98 -13.53 0.74
N THR A 3 -16.05 -12.88 1.15
CA THR A 3 -15.99 -11.55 1.76
C THR A 3 -15.18 -11.53 3.05
N GLN A 4 -15.46 -12.47 3.95
CA GLN A 4 -14.73 -12.57 5.22
C GLN A 4 -13.27 -12.97 4.99
N GLN A 5 -13.06 -13.88 4.03
CA GLN A 5 -11.71 -14.32 3.68
C GLN A 5 -10.89 -13.17 3.10
N ASN A 6 -11.51 -12.29 2.31
CA ASN A 6 -10.82 -11.16 1.71
C ASN A 6 -10.25 -10.23 2.78
N VAL A 7 -11.04 -9.91 3.81
CA VAL A 7 -10.55 -9.11 4.93
C VAL A 7 -9.37 -9.78 5.61
N GLN A 8 -9.45 -11.10 5.84
CA GLN A 8 -8.36 -11.84 6.47
C GLN A 8 -7.10 -11.85 5.64
N ILE A 9 -7.23 -11.94 4.31
CA ILE A 9 -6.08 -11.88 3.39
C ILE A 9 -5.39 -10.51 3.50
N ILE A 10 -6.18 -9.44 3.47
CA ILE A 10 -5.63 -8.09 3.57
C ILE A 10 -5.03 -7.84 4.96
N ASP A 11 -5.64 -8.32 6.02
CA ASP A 11 -5.06 -8.24 7.36
C ASP A 11 -3.71 -8.95 7.42
N SER A 12 -3.59 -10.11 6.76
CA SER A 12 -2.33 -10.85 6.66
C SER A 12 -1.26 -10.05 5.93
N LEU A 13 -1.66 -9.31 4.88
CA LEU A 13 -0.75 -8.46 4.13
C LEU A 13 -0.16 -7.37 5.03
N TYR A 14 -1.01 -6.68 5.78
CA TYR A 14 -0.53 -5.62 6.68
C TYR A 14 0.37 -6.17 7.77
N LYS A 15 0.05 -7.35 8.30
CA LYS A 15 0.90 -8.00 9.30
C LYS A 15 2.28 -8.32 8.70
N ALA A 16 2.31 -8.89 7.50
CA ALA A 16 3.57 -9.19 6.82
C ALA A 16 4.37 -7.92 6.54
N PHE A 17 3.71 -6.87 6.08
CA PHE A 17 4.37 -5.60 5.81
C PHE A 17 4.99 -5.03 7.10
N SER A 18 4.30 -5.14 8.24
CA SER A 18 4.77 -4.61 9.51
C SER A 18 6.04 -5.31 10.01
N THR A 19 6.27 -6.54 9.59
CA THR A 19 7.48 -7.30 9.93
C THR A 19 8.50 -7.29 8.80
N SER A 20 8.29 -6.47 7.78
CA SER A 20 9.15 -6.37 6.58
C SER A 20 9.25 -7.69 5.80
N ASP A 21 8.20 -8.51 5.89
CA ASP A 21 8.13 -9.77 5.14
C ASP A 21 7.55 -9.50 3.75
N ILE A 22 8.35 -8.84 2.93
CA ILE A 22 7.93 -8.42 1.58
C ILE A 22 7.61 -9.62 0.68
N PRO A 23 8.37 -10.73 0.69
CA PRO A 23 7.99 -11.89 -0.12
C PRO A 23 6.57 -12.39 0.15
N THR A 24 6.11 -12.41 1.40
CA THR A 24 4.74 -12.79 1.72
C THR A 24 3.74 -11.78 1.14
N VAL A 25 4.03 -10.48 1.26
CA VAL A 25 3.17 -9.43 0.69
C VAL A 25 3.00 -9.66 -0.82
N LEU A 26 4.11 -9.83 -1.54
CA LEU A 26 4.08 -10.03 -2.99
C LEU A 26 3.40 -11.35 -3.37
N GLY A 27 3.54 -12.38 -2.53
CA GLY A 27 2.94 -13.68 -2.77
C GLY A 27 1.41 -13.69 -2.70
N LEU A 28 0.81 -12.66 -2.11
CA LEU A 28 -0.66 -12.50 -2.06
C LEU A 28 -1.21 -11.86 -3.33
N MET A 29 -0.35 -11.39 -4.20
CA MET A 29 -0.74 -10.66 -5.40
C MET A 29 -0.85 -11.57 -6.60
N ASP A 30 -1.87 -11.30 -7.44
CA ASP A 30 -2.00 -11.93 -8.75
C ASP A 30 -0.88 -11.41 -9.66
N PRO A 31 -0.32 -12.25 -10.56
CA PRO A 31 0.70 -11.77 -11.50
C PRO A 31 0.25 -10.61 -12.38
N GLN A 32 -1.06 -10.44 -12.56
CA GLN A 32 -1.65 -9.38 -13.38
C GLN A 32 -2.12 -8.17 -12.56
N ILE A 33 -1.70 -8.07 -11.29
CA ILE A 33 -2.14 -6.97 -10.42
C ILE A 33 -1.81 -5.61 -11.03
N GLN A 34 -2.74 -4.65 -10.85
CA GLN A 34 -2.51 -3.24 -11.19
C GLN A 34 -2.49 -2.43 -9.89
N TRP A 35 -1.43 -1.67 -9.70
CA TRP A 35 -1.18 -0.92 -8.49
C TRP A 35 -1.07 0.56 -8.82
N ASN A 36 -1.90 1.37 -8.18
CA ASN A 36 -1.90 2.81 -8.38
C ASN A 36 -1.63 3.55 -7.08
N GLU A 37 -0.58 4.35 -7.08
CA GLU A 37 -0.34 5.31 -6.01
C GLU A 37 -1.24 6.52 -6.20
N ALA A 38 -1.49 7.28 -5.14
CA ALA A 38 -2.36 8.45 -5.19
C ALA A 38 -1.81 9.51 -6.14
N GLU A 39 -2.71 10.22 -6.80
CA GLU A 39 -2.32 11.36 -7.63
C GLU A 39 -1.53 12.35 -6.78
N SER A 40 -0.51 12.95 -7.36
CA SER A 40 0.40 13.88 -6.71
C SER A 40 1.38 13.25 -5.71
N ASN A 41 1.32 11.93 -5.52
CA ASN A 41 2.36 11.20 -4.81
C ASN A 41 3.56 11.07 -5.74
N SER A 42 4.77 11.34 -5.24
CA SER A 42 5.98 11.24 -6.07
C SER A 42 6.18 9.82 -6.64
N LEU A 43 5.67 8.79 -5.98
CA LEU A 43 5.75 7.42 -6.46
C LEU A 43 4.70 7.09 -7.53
N ALA A 44 3.78 8.01 -7.83
CA ALA A 44 2.77 7.78 -8.86
C ALA A 44 3.34 7.90 -10.29
N ASP A 45 4.62 8.20 -10.42
CA ASP A 45 5.27 8.35 -11.72
C ASP A 45 5.26 7.07 -12.58
N GLY A 46 5.10 5.92 -11.95
CA GLY A 46 5.02 4.64 -12.65
C GLY A 46 3.61 4.07 -12.79
N ASN A 47 2.58 4.81 -12.37
CA ASN A 47 1.21 4.31 -12.42
C ASN A 47 0.76 3.95 -13.84
N PRO A 48 0.02 2.85 -14.03
CA PRO A 48 -0.12 1.77 -13.06
C PRO A 48 1.11 0.89 -13.05
N TYR A 49 1.49 0.42 -11.86
CA TYR A 49 2.52 -0.62 -11.76
C TYR A 49 1.85 -1.95 -12.02
N ASN A 50 2.36 -2.70 -12.98
CA ASN A 50 1.76 -3.97 -13.40
C ASN A 50 2.62 -5.14 -12.94
N GLY A 51 2.06 -5.94 -12.07
CA GLY A 51 2.70 -7.14 -11.55
C GLY A 51 3.54 -6.90 -10.29
N PRO A 52 3.80 -7.96 -9.52
CA PRO A 52 4.51 -7.84 -8.25
C PRO A 52 5.94 -7.28 -8.38
N ASP A 53 6.66 -7.65 -9.43
CA ASP A 53 8.03 -7.18 -9.61
C ASP A 53 8.09 -5.66 -9.82
N ALA A 54 7.17 -5.11 -10.61
CA ALA A 54 7.11 -3.67 -10.83
C ALA A 54 6.78 -2.94 -9.53
N ILE A 55 5.91 -3.50 -8.71
CA ILE A 55 5.53 -2.93 -7.42
C ILE A 55 6.73 -2.97 -6.47
N LEU A 56 7.44 -4.08 -6.42
CA LEU A 56 8.63 -4.20 -5.57
C LEU A 56 9.66 -3.13 -5.93
N GLU A 57 9.99 -3.00 -7.21
CA GLU A 57 11.03 -2.06 -7.64
C GLU A 57 10.56 -0.61 -7.61
N GLY A 58 9.33 -0.36 -8.02
CA GLY A 58 8.82 1.00 -8.17
C GLY A 58 8.23 1.60 -6.91
N VAL A 59 7.78 0.79 -5.97
CA VAL A 59 7.14 1.26 -4.77
C VAL A 59 7.92 0.86 -3.52
N PHE A 60 8.00 -0.43 -3.22
CA PHE A 60 8.54 -0.87 -1.93
C PHE A 60 10.03 -0.57 -1.79
N ALA A 61 10.82 -0.81 -2.82
CA ALA A 61 12.26 -0.51 -2.77
C ALA A 61 12.51 0.99 -2.60
N ARG A 62 11.70 1.82 -3.28
CA ARG A 62 11.84 3.28 -3.19
C ARG A 62 11.40 3.80 -1.82
N LEU A 63 10.33 3.23 -1.24
CA LEU A 63 9.94 3.57 0.13
C LEU A 63 11.08 3.33 1.10
N GLY A 64 11.72 2.16 1.02
CA GLY A 64 12.83 1.83 1.89
C GLY A 64 14.06 2.71 1.67
N ALA A 65 14.34 3.05 0.40
CA ALA A 65 15.50 3.88 0.07
C ALA A 65 15.29 5.34 0.45
N ASN A 66 14.05 5.84 0.39
CA ASN A 66 13.74 7.27 0.55
C ASN A 66 13.38 7.67 1.98
N HIS A 67 13.17 6.71 2.87
CA HIS A 67 12.69 6.97 4.23
C HIS A 67 13.62 6.38 5.26
N ASP A 68 13.83 7.11 6.35
CA ASP A 68 14.50 6.56 7.55
C ASP A 68 13.63 5.51 8.20
N TYR A 69 12.31 5.78 8.23
CA TYR A 69 11.32 4.80 8.64
C TYR A 69 10.02 5.09 7.90
N PHE A 70 9.22 4.06 7.73
CA PHE A 70 7.89 4.16 7.12
C PHE A 70 6.99 3.12 7.78
N GLY A 71 6.13 3.58 8.67
CA GLY A 71 5.24 2.72 9.43
C GLY A 71 3.78 2.98 9.13
N LEU A 72 2.97 1.97 9.36
CA LEU A 72 1.53 2.04 9.20
C LEU A 72 0.89 1.99 10.59
N GLN A 73 -0.02 2.93 10.86
CA GLN A 73 -0.68 3.06 12.15
C GLN A 73 -2.19 3.02 11.99
N ASP A 74 -2.88 2.55 13.02
CA ASP A 74 -4.34 2.60 13.11
C ASP A 74 -5.02 1.92 11.91
N VAL A 75 -4.48 0.78 11.48
CA VAL A 75 -5.02 0.06 10.34
C VAL A 75 -6.36 -0.57 10.71
N LYS A 76 -7.39 -0.24 9.95
CA LYS A 76 -8.73 -0.81 10.09
C LYS A 76 -9.20 -1.28 8.72
N THR A 77 -9.64 -2.53 8.64
CA THR A 77 -10.08 -3.10 7.38
C THR A 77 -11.58 -3.31 7.38
N HIS A 78 -12.21 -3.07 6.23
CA HIS A 78 -13.66 -3.13 6.07
C HIS A 78 -13.99 -3.93 4.82
N ASN A 79 -14.86 -4.91 4.97
CA ASN A 79 -15.35 -5.67 3.84
C ASN A 79 -16.29 -4.81 3.00
N MET A 80 -16.11 -4.85 1.69
CA MET A 80 -16.95 -4.13 0.73
C MET A 80 -17.48 -5.07 -0.32
N SER A 81 -18.45 -4.61 -1.09
CA SER A 81 -19.01 -5.38 -2.20
C SER A 81 -17.98 -5.61 -3.31
N ASN A 82 -18.27 -6.52 -4.20
CA ASN A 82 -17.47 -6.80 -5.41
C ASN A 82 -16.05 -7.27 -5.11
N ASN A 83 -15.90 -8.05 -4.03
CA ASN A 83 -14.60 -8.60 -3.61
C ASN A 83 -13.57 -7.51 -3.33
N MET A 84 -14.02 -6.41 -2.76
CA MET A 84 -13.15 -5.30 -2.39
C MET A 84 -13.01 -5.19 -0.88
N VAL A 85 -11.87 -4.67 -0.44
CA VAL A 85 -11.58 -4.38 0.96
C VAL A 85 -11.06 -2.96 1.04
N LEU A 86 -11.64 -2.16 1.93
CA LEU A 86 -11.15 -0.83 2.23
C LEU A 86 -10.33 -0.88 3.51
N ALA A 87 -9.16 -0.31 3.49
CA ALA A 87 -8.37 -0.11 4.71
C ALA A 87 -8.20 1.39 4.94
N THR A 88 -8.44 1.83 6.17
CA THR A 88 -8.12 3.18 6.60
C THR A 88 -6.96 3.10 7.59
N LEU A 89 -6.04 4.04 7.51
CA LEU A 89 -4.82 3.97 8.31
C LEU A 89 -4.13 5.34 8.33
N ARG A 90 -2.99 5.38 8.98
CA ARG A 90 -2.10 6.55 8.93
C ARG A 90 -0.70 6.07 8.59
N TYR A 91 0.02 6.90 7.84
CA TYR A 91 1.46 6.70 7.62
C TYR A 91 2.22 7.51 8.65
N ASP A 92 3.21 6.88 9.26
CA ASP A 92 4.16 7.53 10.17
C ASP A 92 5.55 7.32 9.57
N ALA A 93 6.14 8.40 9.05
CA ALA A 93 7.32 8.26 8.23
C ALA A 93 8.24 9.45 8.36
N LYS A 94 9.51 9.27 7.92
CA LYS A 94 10.50 10.34 7.89
C LYS A 94 11.28 10.25 6.59
N VAL A 95 11.29 11.34 5.85
CA VAL A 95 11.99 11.41 4.56
C VAL A 95 13.49 11.58 4.81
N LYS A 96 14.28 10.69 4.23
CA LYS A 96 15.73 10.65 4.46
C LYS A 96 16.42 11.90 3.95
N ALA A 97 16.08 12.35 2.74
CA ALA A 97 16.76 13.47 2.09
C ALA A 97 16.58 14.80 2.82
N THR A 98 15.42 15.02 3.44
CA THR A 98 15.09 16.28 4.11
C THR A 98 15.15 16.20 5.62
N GLY A 99 15.09 15.01 6.17
CA GLY A 99 14.98 14.80 7.62
C GLY A 99 13.61 15.16 8.19
N LYS A 100 12.62 15.42 7.33
CA LYS A 100 11.29 15.82 7.78
C LYS A 100 10.40 14.60 7.97
N ALA A 101 9.70 14.59 9.11
CA ALA A 101 8.72 13.54 9.41
C ALA A 101 7.33 13.97 8.96
N TYR A 102 6.47 12.99 8.66
CA TYR A 102 5.07 13.27 8.42
C TYR A 102 4.22 12.17 9.03
N ASN A 103 2.99 12.55 9.35
CA ASN A 103 1.94 11.61 9.75
C ASN A 103 0.70 11.98 8.94
N ALA A 104 0.31 11.10 8.03
CA ALA A 104 -0.71 11.41 7.03
C ALA A 104 -1.81 10.36 7.06
N GLN A 105 -3.07 10.82 6.96
CA GLN A 105 -4.16 9.87 6.81
C GLN A 105 -4.15 9.26 5.43
N ALA A 106 -4.54 8.01 5.35
CA ALA A 106 -4.52 7.25 4.10
C ALA A 106 -5.66 6.27 4.05
N ALA A 107 -6.01 5.87 2.83
CA ALA A 107 -6.94 4.78 2.60
C ALA A 107 -6.42 3.95 1.44
N HIS A 108 -6.61 2.65 1.54
CA HIS A 108 -6.22 1.69 0.51
C HIS A 108 -7.46 0.93 0.05
N LEU A 109 -7.71 0.93 -1.24
CA LEU A 109 -8.81 0.16 -1.81
C LEU A 109 -8.22 -1.03 -2.54
N TRP A 110 -8.50 -2.22 -2.03
CA TRP A 110 -8.01 -3.48 -2.55
C TRP A 110 -9.12 -4.20 -3.29
N THR A 111 -8.78 -4.83 -4.42
CA THR A 111 -9.72 -5.72 -5.14
C THR A 111 -9.05 -7.08 -5.26
N LEU A 112 -9.81 -8.13 -4.96
CA LEU A 112 -9.32 -9.50 -5.03
C LEU A 112 -10.13 -10.26 -6.08
N ASN A 113 -9.54 -11.35 -6.61
CA ASN A 113 -10.27 -12.24 -7.50
C ASN A 113 -10.91 -13.38 -6.68
N GLU A 114 -11.59 -14.27 -7.37
CA GLU A 114 -12.29 -15.36 -6.70
C GLU A 114 -11.35 -16.38 -6.06
N ASP A 115 -10.09 -16.41 -6.49
CA ASP A 115 -9.06 -17.27 -5.90
C ASP A 115 -8.41 -16.64 -4.67
N GLY A 116 -8.85 -15.45 -4.27
CA GLY A 116 -8.30 -14.76 -3.11
C GLY A 116 -6.97 -14.06 -3.38
N LYS A 117 -6.63 -13.83 -4.65
CA LYS A 117 -5.43 -13.07 -5.01
C LYS A 117 -5.78 -11.62 -5.27
N ILE A 118 -4.87 -10.73 -4.91
CA ILE A 118 -5.07 -9.29 -5.07
C ILE A 118 -4.83 -8.91 -6.53
N ILE A 119 -5.83 -8.29 -7.17
CA ILE A 119 -5.75 -7.92 -8.58
C ILE A 119 -5.68 -6.42 -8.80
N ALA A 120 -6.02 -5.62 -7.79
CA ALA A 120 -5.95 -4.16 -7.92
C ALA A 120 -5.74 -3.50 -6.57
N PHE A 121 -5.04 -2.38 -6.61
CA PHE A 121 -4.80 -1.53 -5.43
C PHE A 121 -4.86 -0.07 -5.85
N GLN A 122 -5.57 0.73 -5.07
CA GLN A 122 -5.60 2.18 -5.22
C GLN A 122 -5.31 2.84 -3.89
N GLN A 123 -4.29 3.68 -3.86
CA GLN A 123 -3.95 4.47 -2.69
C GLN A 123 -4.66 5.81 -2.73
N TYR A 124 -5.14 6.26 -1.58
CA TYR A 124 -5.59 7.62 -1.33
C TYR A 124 -4.85 8.11 -0.10
N VAL A 125 -4.24 9.27 -0.16
CA VAL A 125 -3.43 9.78 0.95
C VAL A 125 -3.38 11.31 0.89
N ASP A 126 -3.13 11.93 2.03
CA ASP A 126 -2.90 13.37 2.09
C ASP A 126 -1.56 13.69 1.44
N THR A 127 -1.59 13.93 0.13
CA THR A 127 -0.39 14.13 -0.67
C THR A 127 0.31 15.45 -0.37
N LYS A 128 -0.40 16.44 0.19
CA LYS A 128 0.24 17.68 0.59
C LYS A 128 1.27 17.42 1.69
N LYS A 129 0.92 16.61 2.68
CA LYS A 129 1.88 16.26 3.75
C LYS A 129 3.10 15.53 3.21
N LEU A 130 2.90 14.63 2.26
CA LEU A 130 4.01 13.93 1.62
C LEU A 130 4.90 14.91 0.86
N ALA A 131 4.31 15.75 0.02
CA ALA A 131 5.05 16.71 -0.78
C ALA A 131 5.82 17.72 0.09
N ASP A 132 5.19 18.21 1.16
CA ASP A 132 5.84 19.16 2.08
C ASP A 132 7.04 18.51 2.78
N ALA A 133 6.95 17.23 3.11
CA ALA A 133 8.06 16.51 3.75
C ALA A 133 9.21 16.25 2.78
N GLU A 134 8.94 16.17 1.47
CA GLU A 134 9.95 15.91 0.45
C GLU A 134 10.76 17.16 0.07
N LYS A 135 10.37 18.31 0.54
CA LYS A 135 11.03 19.59 0.27
C LYS A 135 11.85 19.99 1.49
#